data_0a16f4d5162db0809828965928976a3f
#
_entry.id   0a16f4d5162db0809828965928976a3f
#
_cell.length_a   1.000
_cell.length_b   1.000
_cell.length_c   1.000
_cell.angle_alpha   90.00
_cell.angle_beta   90.00
_cell.angle_gamma   90.00
#
_symmetry.space_group_name_H-M   'P 1'
#
loop_
_entity.id
_entity.type
_entity.pdbx_description
1 polymer ?
#
loop_
_entity_poly.entity_id
_entity_poly.type
_entity_poly.pdbx_seq_one_letter_code
_entity_poly.pdbx_strand_id
1 'polypeptide(L)'
;MDKNCKKIIAEFSKFAENYLGIPHDYELVLSFTRNNDENFKTHGYYIPDSNYMKIYAKNRCIADVLRSIGHEMVHHRQNRNHLLDKPTPDIGGSIEDEANAVTGQMVKKFGYEHPDFKIYDILL
;
A
#
# COMPACT_ATOMS: atom_id res chain seq x y z
N MET A 1 -14.70 -5.39 -8.65
CA MET A 1 -14.70 -4.43 -7.52
C MET A 1 -15.71 -3.34 -7.83
N ASP A 2 -16.55 -2.99 -6.86
CA ASP A 2 -17.59 -1.99 -7.10
C ASP A 2 -17.05 -0.57 -7.20
N LYS A 3 -17.88 0.36 -7.63
CA LYS A 3 -17.50 1.77 -7.81
C LYS A 3 -17.07 2.43 -6.52
N ASN A 4 -17.73 2.10 -5.41
CA ASN A 4 -17.42 2.71 -4.12
C ASN A 4 -16.01 2.31 -3.64
N CYS A 5 -15.66 1.05 -3.75
CA CYS A 5 -14.33 0.56 -3.40
C CYS A 5 -13.24 1.17 -4.28
N LYS A 6 -13.50 1.28 -5.58
CA LYS A 6 -12.58 1.95 -6.51
C LYS A 6 -12.35 3.41 -6.13
N LYS A 7 -13.43 4.11 -5.76
CA LYS A 7 -13.35 5.50 -5.31
C LYS A 7 -12.50 5.64 -4.06
N ILE A 8 -12.73 4.79 -3.06
CA ILE A 8 -11.99 4.83 -1.80
C ILE A 8 -10.49 4.61 -2.05
N ILE A 9 -10.15 3.63 -2.87
CA ILE A 9 -8.76 3.32 -3.19
C ILE A 9 -8.10 4.46 -3.95
N ALA A 10 -8.80 5.06 -4.92
CA ALA A 10 -8.30 6.20 -5.67
C ALA A 10 -8.07 7.42 -4.76
N GLU A 11 -9.01 7.69 -3.85
CA GLU A 11 -8.88 8.78 -2.88
C GLU A 11 -7.71 8.54 -1.92
N PHE A 12 -7.55 7.31 -1.45
CA PHE A 12 -6.42 6.96 -0.58
C PHE A 12 -5.09 7.14 -1.30
N SER A 13 -5.00 6.75 -2.57
CA SER A 13 -3.76 6.89 -3.34
C SER A 13 -3.36 8.37 -3.46
N LYS A 14 -4.32 9.25 -3.73
CA LYS A 14 -4.07 10.69 -3.76
C LYS A 14 -3.66 11.23 -2.40
N PHE A 15 -4.35 10.81 -1.36
CA PHE A 15 -4.03 11.20 0.02
C PHE A 15 -2.60 10.78 0.37
N ALA A 16 -2.21 9.56 0.04
CA ALA A 16 -0.88 9.04 0.34
C ALA A 16 0.20 9.74 -0.48
N GLU A 17 -0.06 10.05 -1.75
CA GLU A 17 0.87 10.82 -2.58
C GLU A 17 1.15 12.18 -1.94
N ASN A 18 0.12 12.88 -1.50
CA ASN A 18 0.27 14.16 -0.83
C ASN A 18 0.96 14.04 0.52
N TYR A 19 0.59 13.03 1.30
CA TYR A 19 1.17 12.80 2.63
C TYR A 19 2.66 12.49 2.53
N LEU A 20 3.05 11.70 1.54
CA LEU A 20 4.44 11.26 1.34
C LEU A 20 5.25 12.24 0.50
N GLY A 21 4.60 13.19 -0.17
CA GLY A 21 5.28 14.13 -1.06
C GLY A 21 5.85 13.46 -2.30
N ILE A 22 5.15 12.49 -2.88
CA ILE A 22 5.58 11.78 -4.07
C ILE A 22 4.63 12.02 -5.24
N PRO A 23 5.14 12.02 -6.49
CA PRO A 23 4.28 12.10 -7.66
C PRO A 23 3.65 10.74 -7.98
N HIS A 24 2.68 10.74 -8.89
CA HIS A 24 2.06 9.52 -9.39
C HIS A 24 2.92 8.95 -10.54
N ASP A 25 4.08 8.40 -10.21
CA ASP A 25 5.04 7.83 -11.18
C ASP A 25 5.30 6.35 -10.92
N TYR A 26 4.27 5.65 -10.48
CA TYR A 26 4.30 4.23 -10.16
C TYR A 26 3.09 3.54 -10.77
N GLU A 27 3.17 2.22 -10.92
CA GLU A 27 2.04 1.40 -11.32
C GLU A 27 1.53 0.62 -10.10
N LEU A 28 0.22 0.72 -9.85
CA LEU A 28 -0.44 -0.03 -8.79
C LEU A 28 -1.43 -1.01 -9.40
N VAL A 29 -1.23 -2.29 -9.11
CA VAL A 29 -2.12 -3.37 -9.57
C VAL A 29 -2.76 -4.03 -8.37
N LEU A 30 -4.07 -4.16 -8.38
CA LEU A 30 -4.83 -4.93 -7.40
C LEU A 30 -5.15 -6.30 -8.00
N SER A 31 -4.80 -7.35 -7.28
CA SER A 31 -5.05 -8.73 -7.70
C SER A 31 -6.11 -9.37 -6.81
N PHE A 32 -7.09 -10.01 -7.42
CA PHE A 32 -8.11 -10.79 -6.73
C PHE A 32 -7.89 -12.29 -6.86
N THR A 33 -6.76 -12.69 -7.45
CA THR A 33 -6.37 -14.09 -7.54
C THR A 33 -5.08 -14.29 -6.78
N ARG A 34 -4.98 -15.38 -6.02
CA ARG A 34 -3.72 -15.81 -5.41
C ARG A 34 -3.16 -16.96 -6.21
N ASN A 35 -1.89 -16.85 -6.57
CA ASN A 35 -1.17 -17.97 -7.14
C ASN A 35 -0.88 -18.99 -6.01
N ASN A 36 -1.13 -20.27 -6.25
CA ASN A 36 -0.91 -21.33 -5.27
C ASN A 36 0.55 -21.47 -4.84
N ASP A 37 1.47 -20.99 -5.66
CA ASP A 37 2.91 -21.03 -5.37
C ASP A 37 3.37 -19.86 -4.51
N GLU A 38 2.50 -18.89 -4.21
CA GLU A 38 2.86 -17.73 -3.42
C GLU A 38 2.73 -18.01 -1.93
N ASN A 39 3.64 -17.42 -1.18
CA ASN A 39 3.57 -17.46 0.27
C ASN A 39 2.30 -16.78 0.75
N PHE A 40 1.44 -17.50 1.46
CA PHE A 40 0.16 -17.01 1.98
C PHE A 40 0.28 -15.77 2.87
N LYS A 41 1.47 -15.47 3.35
CA LYS A 41 1.73 -14.30 4.20
C LYS A 41 1.99 -13.02 3.41
N THR A 42 2.14 -13.12 2.10
CA THR A 42 2.41 -11.95 1.26
C THR A 42 1.11 -11.25 0.90
N HIS A 43 0.98 -10.00 1.32
CA HIS A 43 -0.17 -9.16 1.00
C HIS A 43 0.10 -8.22 -0.18
N GLY A 44 1.36 -8.13 -0.60
CA GLY A 44 1.76 -7.30 -1.73
C GLY A 44 3.28 -7.23 -1.84
N TYR A 45 3.75 -6.61 -2.91
CA TYR A 45 5.18 -6.37 -3.10
C TYR A 45 5.42 -5.13 -3.96
N TYR A 46 6.64 -4.63 -3.88
CA TYR A 46 7.12 -3.50 -4.67
C TYR A 46 8.39 -3.89 -5.41
N ILE A 47 8.45 -3.56 -6.70
CA ILE A 47 9.63 -3.81 -7.54
C ILE A 47 10.30 -2.47 -7.84
N PRO A 48 11.46 -2.16 -7.21
CA PRO A 48 12.09 -0.84 -7.34
C PRO A 48 12.47 -0.48 -8.77
N ASP A 49 12.97 -1.44 -9.56
CA ASP A 49 13.48 -1.18 -10.91
C ASP A 49 12.39 -0.71 -11.88
N SER A 50 11.14 -1.07 -11.64
CA SER A 50 10.03 -0.74 -12.53
C SER A 50 8.98 0.15 -11.88
N ASN A 51 9.19 0.62 -10.65
CA ASN A 51 8.22 1.41 -9.89
C ASN A 51 6.83 0.75 -9.88
N TYR A 52 6.84 -0.58 -9.71
CA TYR A 52 5.64 -1.41 -9.81
C TYR A 52 5.28 -1.97 -8.44
N MET A 53 4.01 -1.89 -8.09
CA MET A 53 3.50 -2.52 -6.89
C MET A 53 2.25 -3.35 -7.19
N LYS A 54 2.17 -4.52 -6.57
CA LYS A 54 1.03 -5.41 -6.69
C LYS A 54 0.51 -5.73 -5.30
N ILE A 55 -0.81 -5.59 -5.13
CA ILE A 55 -1.48 -5.79 -3.85
C ILE A 55 -2.54 -6.87 -4.02
N TYR A 56 -2.54 -7.85 -3.14
CA TYR A 56 -3.57 -8.89 -3.10
C TYR A 56 -4.75 -8.40 -2.28
N ALA A 57 -5.94 -8.38 -2.89
CA ALA A 57 -7.11 -7.74 -2.29
C ALA A 57 -8.24 -8.72 -1.93
N LYS A 58 -8.18 -9.96 -2.43
CA LYS A 58 -9.28 -10.92 -2.25
C LYS A 58 -9.52 -11.25 -0.78
N ASN A 59 -10.79 -11.17 -0.37
CA ASN A 59 -11.25 -11.52 0.97
C ASN A 59 -10.58 -10.73 2.09
N ARG A 60 -10.22 -9.48 1.81
CA ARG A 60 -9.58 -8.60 2.78
C ARG A 60 -10.45 -7.39 3.07
N CYS A 61 -10.42 -6.91 4.30
CA CYS A 61 -11.01 -5.63 4.65
C CYS A 61 -10.32 -4.51 3.86
N ILE A 62 -11.09 -3.52 3.41
CA ILE A 62 -10.52 -2.43 2.61
C ILE A 62 -9.43 -1.68 3.38
N ALA A 63 -9.58 -1.51 4.70
CA ALA A 63 -8.53 -0.88 5.51
C ALA A 63 -7.22 -1.64 5.44
N ASP A 64 -7.25 -2.97 5.41
CA ASP A 64 -6.06 -3.80 5.27
C ASP A 64 -5.43 -3.65 3.88
N VAL A 65 -6.26 -3.55 2.85
CA VAL A 65 -5.76 -3.30 1.48
C VAL A 65 -5.09 -1.93 1.42
N LEU A 66 -5.69 -0.91 2.04
CA LEU A 66 -5.08 0.43 2.11
C LEU A 66 -3.74 0.40 2.85
N ARG A 67 -3.63 -0.39 3.92
CA ARG A 67 -2.34 -0.57 4.61
C ARG A 67 -1.29 -1.19 3.69
N SER A 68 -1.67 -2.18 2.91
CA SER A 68 -0.74 -2.79 1.95
C SER A 68 -0.32 -1.81 0.87
N ILE A 69 -1.26 -1.04 0.34
CA ILE A 69 -0.96 0.02 -0.64
C ILE A 69 -0.01 1.05 -0.05
N GLY A 70 -0.32 1.56 1.13
CA GLY A 70 0.50 2.56 1.81
C GLY A 70 1.91 2.06 2.10
N HIS A 71 2.03 0.81 2.55
CA HIS A 71 3.33 0.19 2.83
C HIS A 71 4.22 0.19 1.58
N GLU A 72 3.67 -0.22 0.44
CA GLU A 72 4.43 -0.23 -0.82
C GLU A 72 4.70 1.19 -1.34
N MET A 73 3.80 2.13 -1.11
CA MET A 73 4.04 3.54 -1.46
C MET A 73 5.17 4.16 -0.63
N VAL A 74 5.32 3.78 0.63
CA VAL A 74 6.49 4.22 1.43
C VAL A 74 7.76 3.65 0.84
N HIS A 75 7.77 2.37 0.42
CA HIS A 75 8.92 1.80 -0.29
C HIS A 75 9.22 2.56 -1.58
N HIS A 76 8.20 3.01 -2.29
CA HIS A 76 8.40 3.83 -3.49
C HIS A 76 9.09 5.16 -3.14
N ARG A 77 8.68 5.82 -2.06
CA ARG A 77 9.37 7.03 -1.57
C ARG A 77 10.83 6.73 -1.21
N GLN A 78 11.06 5.61 -0.53
CA GLN A 78 12.42 5.18 -0.18
C GLN A 78 13.27 4.94 -1.42
N ASN A 79 12.68 4.31 -2.46
CA ASN A 79 13.35 4.10 -3.73
C ASN A 79 13.71 5.42 -4.42
N ARG A 80 12.81 6.38 -4.44
CA ARG A 80 13.06 7.71 -4.99
C ARG A 80 14.20 8.44 -4.26
N ASN A 81 14.37 8.15 -2.97
CA ASN A 81 15.42 8.72 -2.13
C ASN A 81 16.69 7.86 -2.11
N HIS A 82 16.78 6.88 -3.01
CA HIS A 82 17.93 5.98 -3.17
C HIS A 82 18.25 5.13 -1.93
N LEU A 83 17.27 4.90 -1.06
CA LEU A 83 17.45 4.09 0.14
C LEU A 83 17.39 2.59 -0.14
N LEU A 84 16.90 2.20 -1.32
CA LEU A 84 16.78 0.80 -1.75
C LEU A 84 17.88 0.39 -2.75
N ASP A 85 18.87 1.27 -2.99
CA ASP A 85 19.97 1.00 -3.92
C ASP A 85 20.99 0.01 -3.34
N LYS A 86 20.95 -0.22 -2.04
CA LYS A 86 21.84 -1.16 -1.35
C LYS A 86 21.05 -2.38 -0.90
N PRO A 87 21.69 -3.57 -0.81
CA PRO A 87 21.03 -4.72 -0.23
C PRO A 87 20.50 -4.39 1.16
N THR A 88 19.20 -4.66 1.38
CA THR A 88 18.55 -4.46 2.68
C THR A 88 18.25 -5.81 3.30
N PRO A 89 18.20 -5.91 4.64
CA PRO A 89 17.75 -7.15 5.28
C PRO A 89 16.32 -7.49 4.84
N ASP A 90 16.06 -8.75 4.60
CA ASP A 90 14.73 -9.22 4.16
C ASP A 90 13.68 -9.11 5.26
N ILE A 91 14.10 -9.07 6.50
CA ILE A 91 13.22 -9.05 7.67
C ILE A 91 13.70 -8.00 8.65
N GLY A 92 12.79 -7.06 8.96
CA GLY A 92 13.06 -5.99 9.92
C GLY A 92 13.97 -4.91 9.37
N GLY A 93 14.50 -4.09 10.28
CA GLY A 93 15.35 -2.96 9.93
C GLY A 93 14.59 -1.68 9.66
N SER A 94 15.35 -0.59 9.50
CA SER A 94 14.78 0.77 9.42
C SER A 94 13.86 0.98 8.22
N ILE A 95 14.11 0.31 7.10
CA ILE A 95 13.30 0.41 5.89
C ILE A 95 11.88 -0.11 6.16
N GLU A 96 11.77 -1.32 6.72
CA GLU A 96 10.48 -1.92 7.04
C GLU A 96 9.79 -1.23 8.21
N ASP A 97 10.54 -0.82 9.22
CA ASP A 97 10.00 -0.10 10.37
C ASP A 97 9.36 1.22 9.94
N GLU A 98 10.00 1.97 9.06
CA GLU A 98 9.44 3.20 8.51
C GLU A 98 8.18 2.91 7.71
N ALA A 99 8.20 1.90 6.84
CA ALA A 99 7.04 1.56 6.03
C ALA A 99 5.83 1.21 6.91
N ASN A 100 6.04 0.43 7.95
CA ASN A 100 4.95 0.04 8.87
C ASN A 100 4.45 1.23 9.68
N ALA A 101 5.33 2.04 10.24
CA ALA A 101 4.95 3.16 11.10
C ALA A 101 4.23 4.26 10.32
N VAL A 102 4.78 4.67 9.18
CA VAL A 102 4.19 5.73 8.35
C VAL A 102 2.84 5.29 7.80
N THR A 103 2.74 4.06 7.33
CA THR A 103 1.49 3.52 6.78
C THR A 103 0.38 3.49 7.83
N GLY A 104 0.70 3.04 9.05
CA GLY A 104 -0.27 3.04 10.15
C GLY A 104 -0.84 4.43 10.41
N GLN A 105 0.01 5.45 10.40
CA GLN A 105 -0.42 6.84 10.58
C GLN A 105 -1.29 7.32 9.41
N MET A 106 -0.92 6.98 8.18
CA MET A 106 -1.67 7.38 6.99
C MET A 106 -3.08 6.80 6.99
N VAL A 107 -3.23 5.51 7.23
CA VAL A 107 -4.54 4.85 7.21
C VAL A 107 -5.42 5.39 8.32
N LYS A 108 -4.87 5.59 9.50
CA LYS A 108 -5.60 6.17 10.64
C LYS A 108 -6.12 7.57 10.31
N LYS A 109 -5.26 8.42 9.77
CA LYS A 109 -5.64 9.80 9.40
C LYS A 109 -6.69 9.80 8.29
N PHE A 110 -6.50 8.97 7.28
CA PHE A 110 -7.46 8.84 6.18
C PHE A 110 -8.84 8.43 6.69
N GLY A 111 -8.90 7.43 7.57
CA GLY A 111 -10.16 6.99 8.16
C GLY A 111 -10.86 8.09 8.97
N TYR A 112 -10.11 8.91 9.70
CA TYR A 112 -10.66 10.04 10.43
C TYR A 112 -11.21 11.13 9.51
N GLU A 113 -10.53 11.40 8.40
CA GLU A 113 -10.94 12.44 7.46
C GLU A 113 -12.10 12.00 6.56
N HIS A 114 -12.32 10.68 6.44
CA HIS A 114 -13.37 10.10 5.60
C HIS A 114 -14.23 9.09 6.37
N PRO A 115 -14.94 9.53 7.43
CA PRO A 115 -15.72 8.58 8.24
C PRO A 115 -16.84 7.91 7.46
N ASP A 116 -17.38 8.57 6.44
CA ASP A 116 -18.46 8.01 5.59
C ASP A 116 -17.97 6.84 4.74
N PHE A 117 -16.68 6.71 4.51
CA PHE A 117 -16.14 5.58 3.73
C PHE A 117 -16.19 4.26 4.49
N LYS A 118 -16.21 4.31 5.83
CA LYS A 118 -16.31 3.12 6.69
C LYS A 118 -15.29 2.05 6.30
N ILE A 119 -14.03 2.46 6.18
CA ILE A 119 -12.97 1.60 5.65
C ILE A 119 -12.74 0.32 6.45
N TYR A 120 -13.15 0.28 7.72
CA TYR A 120 -13.00 -0.90 8.58
C TYR A 120 -14.16 -1.88 8.44
N ASP A 121 -15.24 -1.51 7.73
CA ASP A 121 -16.48 -2.30 7.63
C ASP A 121 -16.69 -2.93 6.26
N ILE A 122 -15.79 -2.68 5.30
CA ILE A 122 -15.94 -3.14 3.91
C ILE A 122 -15.01 -4.30 3.63
N LEU A 123 -15.56 -5.40 3.15
CA LEU A 123 -14.81 -6.56 2.71
C LEU A 123 -14.75 -6.58 1.17
N LEU A 124 -13.56 -6.74 0.64
CA LEU A 124 -13.33 -6.87 -0.80
C LEU A 124 -13.44 -8.32 -1.28
#